data_f4e0f3e8a32ffcdeb8c83e5cbdfb1353
#
_entry.id   f4e0f3e8a32ffcdeb8c83e5cbdfb1353
#
_cell.length_a   1.000
_cell.length_b   1.000
_cell.length_c   1.000
_cell.angle_alpha   90.00
_cell.angle_beta   90.00
_cell.angle_gamma   90.00
#
_symmetry.space_group_name_H-M   'P 1'
#
loop_
_entity.id
_entity.type
_entity.pdbx_description
1 polymer ?
#
loop_
_entity_poly.entity_id
_entity_poly.type
_entity_poly.pdbx_seq_one_letter_code
_entity_poly.pdbx_strand_id
1 'polypeptide(L)'
;MPHKINPIHFENAEGNLGIANALLNHLSNKLPISRMQRDLTDSTVLRNQGVAMGHGFIAIKNILKGFRRIAINKNSMARELDDHWEVLAEAVQTILRKTGSPDAYEQLKQLTRGVRITEDTLREFVTHLRIPKKDKDLLNRLTPANYIGLATKLVDQA
;
A
#
# COMPACT_ATOMS: atom_id res chain seq x y z
N MET A 1 18.45 17.86 -19.61
CA MET A 1 18.54 19.00 -18.67
C MET A 1 19.24 18.49 -17.41
N PRO A 2 20.36 19.10 -16.96
CA PRO A 2 21.17 18.54 -15.87
C PRO A 2 20.48 18.48 -14.51
N HIS A 3 19.44 19.28 -14.32
CA HIS A 3 18.66 19.36 -13.08
C HIS A 3 17.43 18.41 -13.06
N LYS A 4 17.20 17.65 -14.14
CA LYS A 4 16.06 16.74 -14.25
C LYS A 4 16.53 15.30 -14.07
N ILE A 5 16.02 14.63 -13.03
CA ILE A 5 16.22 13.19 -12.80
C ILE A 5 14.90 12.50 -13.16
N ASN A 6 14.98 11.56 -14.13
CA ASN A 6 13.83 10.72 -14.49
C ASN A 6 13.95 9.35 -13.83
N PRO A 7 12.86 8.76 -13.36
CA PRO A 7 12.83 7.39 -12.82
C PRO A 7 12.83 6.35 -13.95
N ILE A 8 13.74 6.48 -14.91
CA ILE A 8 13.76 5.74 -16.18
C ILE A 8 13.68 4.23 -16.01
N HIS A 9 14.25 3.69 -14.93
CA HIS A 9 14.23 2.24 -14.70
C HIS A 9 12.83 1.74 -14.34
N PHE A 10 12.08 2.52 -13.56
CA PHE A 10 10.69 2.18 -13.22
C PHE A 10 9.76 2.38 -14.41
N GLU A 11 9.93 3.46 -15.17
CA GLU A 11 9.17 3.71 -16.40
C GLU A 11 9.42 2.61 -17.45
N ASN A 12 10.68 2.18 -17.62
CA ASN A 12 11.01 1.07 -18.49
C ASN A 12 10.38 -0.26 -18.01
N ALA A 13 10.37 -0.49 -16.71
CA ALA A 13 9.73 -1.67 -16.12
C ALA A 13 8.22 -1.66 -16.36
N GLU A 14 7.56 -0.54 -16.15
CA GLU A 14 6.12 -0.37 -16.39
C GLU A 14 5.76 -0.69 -17.85
N GLY A 15 6.48 -0.11 -18.81
CA GLY A 15 6.25 -0.37 -20.23
C GLY A 15 6.44 -1.86 -20.62
N ASN A 16 7.50 -2.49 -20.10
CA ASN A 16 7.74 -3.92 -20.36
C ASN A 16 6.70 -4.83 -19.69
N LEU A 17 6.23 -4.51 -18.48
CA LEU A 17 5.15 -5.25 -17.81
C LEU A 17 3.84 -5.14 -18.58
N GLY A 18 3.53 -3.97 -19.15
CA GLY A 18 2.34 -3.78 -19.99
C GLY A 18 2.34 -4.73 -21.20
N ILE A 19 3.47 -4.85 -21.90
CA ILE A 19 3.63 -5.76 -23.05
C ILE A 19 3.54 -7.22 -22.58
N ALA A 20 4.26 -7.58 -21.52
CA ALA A 20 4.22 -8.94 -20.98
C ALA A 20 2.79 -9.36 -20.60
N ASN A 21 2.07 -8.50 -19.89
CA ASN A 21 0.69 -8.75 -19.47
C ASN A 21 -0.27 -8.91 -20.65
N ALA A 22 -0.14 -8.09 -21.69
CA ALA A 22 -0.96 -8.22 -22.91
C ALA A 22 -0.77 -9.57 -23.58
N LEU A 23 0.50 -10.01 -23.72
CA LEU A 23 0.82 -11.30 -24.33
C LEU A 23 0.34 -12.47 -23.46
N LEU A 24 0.63 -12.45 -22.15
CA LEU A 24 0.21 -13.49 -21.21
C LEU A 24 -1.31 -13.60 -21.11
N ASN A 25 -2.00 -12.47 -21.10
CA ASN A 25 -3.48 -12.47 -21.14
C ASN A 25 -4.04 -13.08 -22.42
N HIS A 26 -3.44 -12.77 -23.58
CA HIS A 26 -3.84 -13.42 -24.82
C HIS A 26 -3.58 -14.95 -24.78
N LEU A 27 -2.42 -15.38 -24.29
CA LEU A 27 -2.07 -16.80 -24.11
C LEU A 27 -3.07 -17.51 -23.19
N SER A 28 -3.39 -16.93 -22.04
CA SER A 28 -4.32 -17.52 -21.07
C SER A 28 -5.75 -17.67 -21.60
N ASN A 29 -6.18 -16.74 -22.44
CA ASN A 29 -7.51 -16.78 -23.05
C ASN A 29 -7.58 -17.68 -24.29
N LYS A 30 -6.50 -17.75 -25.07
CA LYS A 30 -6.51 -18.50 -26.33
C LYS A 30 -6.23 -19.98 -26.16
N LEU A 31 -5.25 -20.35 -25.32
CA LEU A 31 -4.78 -21.72 -25.22
C LEU A 31 -5.81 -22.74 -24.70
N PRO A 32 -6.71 -22.40 -23.77
CA PRO A 32 -7.76 -23.31 -23.30
C PRO A 32 -8.84 -23.60 -24.35
N ILE A 33 -8.92 -22.81 -25.42
CA ILE A 33 -10.00 -22.89 -26.41
C ILE A 33 -9.45 -23.45 -27.70
N SER A 34 -9.96 -24.62 -28.11
CA SER A 34 -9.64 -25.22 -29.38
C SER A 34 -10.91 -25.42 -30.20
N ARG A 35 -10.81 -25.27 -31.51
CA ARG A 35 -11.93 -25.52 -32.46
C ARG A 35 -11.84 -26.96 -32.94
N MET A 36 -12.97 -27.64 -32.88
CA MET A 36 -13.12 -29.05 -33.29
C MET A 36 -12.07 -29.95 -32.61
N GLN A 37 -11.37 -30.80 -33.33
CA GLN A 37 -10.37 -31.71 -32.82
C GLN A 37 -9.03 -31.05 -32.54
N ARG A 38 -8.66 -30.03 -33.30
CA ARG A 38 -7.45 -29.25 -33.15
C ARG A 38 -7.53 -27.90 -33.86
N ASP A 39 -7.09 -26.86 -33.15
CA ASP A 39 -6.90 -25.52 -33.68
C ASP A 39 -5.40 -25.18 -33.72
N LEU A 40 -4.84 -25.03 -34.90
CA LEU A 40 -3.42 -24.75 -35.09
C LEU A 40 -3.00 -23.32 -34.71
N THR A 41 -3.94 -22.45 -34.36
CA THR A 41 -3.61 -21.10 -33.87
C THR A 41 -2.85 -21.13 -32.55
N ASP A 42 -2.98 -22.19 -31.74
CA ASP A 42 -2.22 -22.43 -30.53
C ASP A 42 -0.72 -22.45 -30.78
N SER A 43 -0.29 -23.11 -31.87
CA SER A 43 1.12 -23.20 -32.27
C SER A 43 1.75 -21.82 -32.51
N THR A 44 1.03 -20.89 -33.14
CA THR A 44 1.48 -19.52 -33.36
C THR A 44 1.58 -18.74 -32.06
N VAL A 45 0.59 -18.89 -31.19
CA VAL A 45 0.52 -18.19 -29.90
C VAL A 45 1.61 -18.67 -28.95
N LEU A 46 1.84 -19.99 -28.85
CA LEU A 46 2.87 -20.60 -28.01
C LEU A 46 4.30 -20.12 -28.32
N ARG A 47 4.61 -19.81 -29.58
CA ARG A 47 5.91 -19.28 -29.99
C ARG A 47 6.23 -17.93 -29.37
N ASN A 48 5.23 -17.22 -28.85
CA ASN A 48 5.37 -15.89 -28.22
C ASN A 48 5.54 -15.94 -26.70
N GLN A 49 5.52 -17.13 -26.08
CA GLN A 49 5.74 -17.25 -24.63
C GLN A 49 7.08 -16.65 -24.19
N GLY A 50 8.16 -16.94 -24.93
CA GLY A 50 9.49 -16.41 -24.63
C GLY A 50 9.57 -14.89 -24.71
N VAL A 51 8.79 -14.27 -25.60
CA VAL A 51 8.69 -12.81 -25.71
C VAL A 51 8.05 -12.22 -24.46
N ALA A 52 6.92 -12.78 -24.01
CA ALA A 52 6.24 -12.35 -22.80
C ALA A 52 7.14 -12.49 -21.56
N MET A 53 7.80 -13.64 -21.41
CA MET A 53 8.75 -13.87 -20.31
C MET A 53 9.96 -12.93 -20.38
N GLY A 54 10.48 -12.65 -21.58
CA GLY A 54 11.59 -11.74 -21.80
C GLY A 54 11.27 -10.31 -21.34
N HIS A 55 10.10 -9.79 -21.70
CA HIS A 55 9.63 -8.50 -21.22
C HIS A 55 9.45 -8.48 -19.70
N GLY A 56 8.87 -9.52 -19.10
CA GLY A 56 8.75 -9.65 -17.65
C GLY A 56 10.11 -9.65 -16.95
N PHE A 57 11.08 -10.42 -17.49
CA PHE A 57 12.44 -10.48 -16.95
C PHE A 57 13.16 -9.13 -17.03
N ILE A 58 13.07 -8.43 -18.17
CA ILE A 58 13.64 -7.08 -18.33
C ILE A 58 13.04 -6.11 -17.33
N ALA A 59 11.73 -6.17 -17.12
CA ALA A 59 11.01 -5.33 -16.15
C ALA A 59 11.56 -5.56 -14.74
N ILE A 60 11.64 -6.81 -14.27
CA ILE A 60 12.17 -7.13 -12.93
C ILE A 60 13.62 -6.64 -12.77
N LYS A 61 14.46 -6.84 -13.77
CA LYS A 61 15.84 -6.32 -13.75
C LYS A 61 15.91 -4.81 -13.66
N ASN A 62 15.01 -4.10 -14.33
CA ASN A 62 14.93 -2.63 -14.23
C ASN A 62 14.39 -2.18 -12.88
N ILE A 63 13.40 -2.84 -12.29
CA ILE A 63 12.94 -2.56 -10.92
C ILE A 63 14.10 -2.65 -9.93
N LEU A 64 14.88 -3.74 -9.99
CA LEU A 64 16.05 -3.93 -9.12
C LEU A 64 17.11 -2.83 -9.33
N LYS A 65 17.34 -2.39 -10.57
CA LYS A 65 18.25 -1.26 -10.86
C LYS A 65 17.69 0.04 -10.30
N GLY A 66 16.37 0.26 -10.39
CA GLY A 66 15.69 1.40 -9.82
C GLY A 66 15.89 1.50 -8.31
N PHE A 67 15.62 0.40 -7.60
CA PHE A 67 15.79 0.34 -6.13
C PHE A 67 17.22 0.65 -5.67
N ARG A 68 18.24 0.29 -6.46
CA ARG A 68 19.64 0.63 -6.12
C ARG A 68 19.98 2.10 -6.30
N ARG A 69 19.10 2.90 -6.90
CA ARG A 69 19.31 4.33 -7.19
C ARG A 69 18.46 5.27 -6.37
N ILE A 70 17.59 4.73 -5.52
CA ILE A 70 16.79 5.50 -4.58
C ILE A 70 17.36 5.38 -3.17
N ALA A 71 17.20 6.45 -2.40
CA ALA A 71 17.51 6.48 -0.98
C ALA A 71 16.29 7.00 -0.23
N ILE A 72 15.98 6.38 0.90
CA ILE A 72 14.87 6.78 1.75
C ILE A 72 15.32 7.94 2.64
N ASN A 73 14.64 9.08 2.55
CA ASN A 73 14.84 10.19 3.48
C ASN A 73 13.98 9.98 4.74
N LYS A 74 14.50 9.18 5.66
CA LYS A 74 13.82 8.83 6.93
C LYS A 74 13.40 10.06 7.73
N ASN A 75 14.24 11.10 7.77
CA ASN A 75 13.95 12.31 8.54
C ASN A 75 12.78 13.11 7.94
N SER A 76 12.67 13.15 6.61
CA SER A 76 11.54 13.82 5.96
C SER A 76 10.24 13.07 6.21
N MET A 77 10.28 11.73 6.10
CA MET A 77 9.12 10.89 6.34
C MET A 77 8.64 10.97 7.80
N ALA A 78 9.58 10.96 8.76
CA ALA A 78 9.25 11.08 10.17
C ALA A 78 8.58 12.42 10.49
N ARG A 79 9.16 13.54 9.99
CA ARG A 79 8.57 14.87 10.21
C ARG A 79 7.18 15.01 9.59
N GLU A 80 7.00 14.50 8.38
CA GLU A 80 5.69 14.51 7.73
C GLU A 80 4.67 13.70 8.54
N LEU A 81 5.06 12.52 9.01
CA LEU A 81 4.20 11.65 9.81
C LEU A 81 3.84 12.26 11.18
N ASP A 82 4.78 12.92 11.84
CA ASP A 82 4.58 13.56 13.15
C ASP A 82 3.55 14.70 13.09
N ASP A 83 3.34 15.29 11.91
CA ASP A 83 2.35 16.31 11.67
C ASP A 83 0.92 15.77 11.43
N HIS A 84 0.76 14.44 11.32
CA HIS A 84 -0.49 13.77 10.90
C HIS A 84 -1.09 12.89 12.00
N TRP A 85 -1.50 13.51 13.11
CA TRP A 85 -2.15 12.80 14.23
C TRP A 85 -3.53 12.25 13.89
N GLU A 86 -4.17 12.73 12.84
CA GLU A 86 -5.45 12.22 12.33
C GLU A 86 -5.41 10.74 11.92
N VAL A 87 -4.25 10.18 11.60
CA VAL A 87 -4.10 8.76 11.28
C VAL A 87 -4.50 7.85 12.45
N LEU A 88 -4.44 8.35 13.69
CA LEU A 88 -4.85 7.62 14.88
C LEU A 88 -6.36 7.60 15.10
N ALA A 89 -7.13 8.37 14.34
CA ALA A 89 -8.59 8.36 14.43
C ALA A 89 -9.18 6.98 14.16
N GLU A 90 -8.56 6.20 13.28
CA GLU A 90 -8.95 4.82 13.00
C GLU A 90 -8.76 3.91 14.23
N ALA A 91 -7.64 4.04 14.94
CA ALA A 91 -7.38 3.29 16.16
C ALA A 91 -8.43 3.60 17.24
N VAL A 92 -8.75 4.88 17.42
CA VAL A 92 -9.80 5.32 18.36
C VAL A 92 -11.15 4.74 17.97
N GLN A 93 -11.52 4.81 16.68
CA GLN A 93 -12.78 4.25 16.19
C GLN A 93 -12.87 2.74 16.43
N THR A 94 -11.78 2.02 16.20
CA THR A 94 -11.72 0.58 16.42
C THR A 94 -11.95 0.21 17.88
N ILE A 95 -11.35 0.96 18.81
CA ILE A 95 -11.54 0.76 20.24
C ILE A 95 -12.98 1.09 20.66
N LEU A 96 -13.54 2.21 20.18
CA LEU A 96 -14.93 2.58 20.46
C LEU A 96 -15.91 1.51 19.99
N ARG A 97 -15.73 0.94 18.80
CA ARG A 97 -16.54 -0.16 18.28
C ARG A 97 -16.39 -1.42 19.13
N LYS A 98 -15.16 -1.78 19.49
CA LYS A 98 -14.86 -2.92 20.37
C LYS A 98 -15.57 -2.81 21.72
N THR A 99 -15.67 -1.59 22.26
CA THR A 99 -16.32 -1.34 23.56
C THR A 99 -17.83 -1.14 23.48
N GLY A 100 -18.41 -1.30 22.28
CA GLY A 100 -19.87 -1.25 22.06
C GLY A 100 -20.44 0.18 22.04
N SER A 101 -19.61 1.19 21.80
CA SER A 101 -20.10 2.57 21.65
C SER A 101 -20.95 2.70 20.38
N PRO A 102 -22.26 2.99 20.49
CA PRO A 102 -23.14 3.06 19.32
C PRO A 102 -22.79 4.23 18.39
N ASP A 103 -22.24 5.31 18.93
CA ASP A 103 -21.98 6.58 18.22
C ASP A 103 -20.49 6.81 17.94
N ALA A 104 -19.68 5.73 17.87
CA ALA A 104 -18.23 5.80 17.68
C ALA A 104 -17.81 6.69 16.48
N TYR A 105 -18.53 6.58 15.38
CA TYR A 105 -18.27 7.37 14.18
C TYR A 105 -18.63 8.85 14.37
N GLU A 106 -19.78 9.15 14.95
CA GLU A 106 -20.24 10.54 15.14
C GLU A 106 -19.36 11.29 16.16
N GLN A 107 -18.90 10.61 17.22
CA GLN A 107 -17.98 11.20 18.20
C GLN A 107 -16.65 11.58 17.53
N LEU A 108 -16.09 10.71 16.69
CA LEU A 108 -14.87 11.01 15.92
C LEU A 108 -15.08 12.11 14.88
N LYS A 109 -16.23 12.09 14.21
CA LYS A 109 -16.55 13.10 13.20
C LYS A 109 -16.65 14.50 13.82
N GLN A 110 -17.15 14.62 15.05
CA GLN A 110 -17.15 15.88 15.78
C GLN A 110 -15.72 16.37 16.10
N LEU A 111 -14.83 15.45 16.44
CA LEU A 111 -13.41 15.77 16.70
C LEU A 111 -12.67 16.20 15.43
N THR A 112 -12.95 15.55 14.29
CA THR A 112 -12.15 15.68 13.05
C THR A 112 -12.68 16.75 12.09
N ARG A 113 -13.94 17.18 12.24
CA ARG A 113 -14.60 18.04 11.25
C ARG A 113 -14.13 19.49 11.34
N GLY A 114 -13.30 19.90 10.36
CA GLY A 114 -12.84 21.29 10.23
C GLY A 114 -11.74 21.72 11.21
N VAL A 115 -11.18 20.78 11.97
CA VAL A 115 -10.09 21.03 12.92
C VAL A 115 -8.91 20.12 12.61
N ARG A 116 -7.69 20.66 12.63
CA ARG A 116 -6.47 19.86 12.58
C ARG A 116 -6.33 19.08 13.89
N ILE A 117 -6.20 17.77 13.79
CA ILE A 117 -5.96 16.92 14.97
C ILE A 117 -4.48 17.04 15.33
N THR A 118 -4.22 17.44 16.57
CA THR A 118 -2.89 17.46 17.18
C THR A 118 -2.80 16.40 18.27
N GLU A 119 -1.61 16.18 18.81
CA GLU A 119 -1.44 15.30 19.97
C GLU A 119 -2.36 15.70 21.13
N ASP A 120 -2.33 16.96 21.50
CA ASP A 120 -3.09 17.48 22.63
C ASP A 120 -4.59 17.27 22.46
N THR A 121 -5.14 17.62 21.29
CA THR A 121 -6.58 17.43 20.99
C THR A 121 -6.99 15.97 21.02
N LEU A 122 -6.14 15.07 20.54
CA LEU A 122 -6.42 13.64 20.56
C LEU A 122 -6.36 13.08 21.99
N ARG A 123 -5.34 13.46 22.80
CA ARG A 123 -5.21 13.03 24.19
C ARG A 123 -6.36 13.53 25.06
N GLU A 124 -6.74 14.79 24.88
CA GLU A 124 -7.92 15.37 25.55
C GLU A 124 -9.18 14.59 25.22
N PHE A 125 -9.41 14.30 23.93
CA PHE A 125 -10.55 13.50 23.49
C PHE A 125 -10.56 12.10 24.14
N VAL A 126 -9.43 11.37 24.11
CA VAL A 126 -9.31 10.06 24.74
C VAL A 126 -9.61 10.09 26.24
N THR A 127 -9.25 11.16 26.94
CA THR A 127 -9.52 11.33 28.35
C THR A 127 -11.01 11.35 28.66
N HIS A 128 -11.81 11.99 27.80
CA HIS A 128 -13.26 12.12 27.96
C HIS A 128 -14.06 10.88 27.52
N LEU A 129 -13.42 9.92 26.79
CA LEU A 129 -14.10 8.71 26.36
C LEU A 129 -14.55 7.84 27.54
N ARG A 130 -15.73 7.27 27.43
CA ARG A 130 -16.29 6.29 28.40
C ARG A 130 -15.91 4.87 28.03
N ILE A 131 -14.61 4.56 28.10
CA ILE A 131 -14.03 3.25 27.77
C ILE A 131 -13.18 2.73 28.93
N PRO A 132 -12.88 1.41 28.99
CA PRO A 132 -12.03 0.83 30.03
C PRO A 132 -10.66 1.51 30.10
N LYS A 133 -10.11 1.63 31.31
CA LYS A 133 -8.78 2.25 31.53
C LYS A 133 -7.69 1.62 30.67
N LYS A 134 -7.68 0.28 30.54
CA LYS A 134 -6.75 -0.44 29.67
C LYS A 134 -6.76 0.05 28.23
N ASP A 135 -7.93 0.34 27.69
CA ASP A 135 -8.08 0.81 26.32
C ASP A 135 -7.68 2.29 26.19
N LYS A 136 -7.93 3.13 27.22
CA LYS A 136 -7.39 4.48 27.29
C LYS A 136 -5.87 4.49 27.32
N ASP A 137 -5.27 3.64 28.17
CA ASP A 137 -3.81 3.53 28.30
C ASP A 137 -3.17 3.05 27.00
N LEU A 138 -3.87 2.19 26.23
CA LEU A 138 -3.45 1.76 24.90
C LEU A 138 -3.43 2.95 23.94
N LEU A 139 -4.55 3.66 23.81
CA LEU A 139 -4.67 4.82 22.93
C LEU A 139 -3.67 5.92 23.27
N ASN A 140 -3.43 6.18 24.57
CA ASN A 140 -2.48 7.18 25.03
C ASN A 140 -1.01 6.84 24.73
N ARG A 141 -0.69 5.59 24.42
CA ARG A 141 0.67 5.17 24.01
C ARG A 141 0.86 5.21 22.48
N LEU A 142 -0.21 5.32 21.72
CA LEU A 142 -0.11 5.39 20.27
C LEU A 142 0.42 6.77 19.84
N THR A 143 1.30 6.71 18.85
CA THR A 143 1.77 7.86 18.07
C THR A 143 1.66 7.51 16.59
N PRO A 144 1.61 8.48 15.68
CA PRO A 144 1.65 8.19 14.25
C PRO A 144 2.81 7.25 13.88
N ALA A 145 3.97 7.43 14.48
CA ALA A 145 5.18 6.64 14.21
C ALA A 145 5.09 5.17 14.70
N ASN A 146 4.34 4.87 15.77
CA ASN A 146 4.23 3.51 16.30
C ASN A 146 2.95 2.77 15.90
N TYR A 147 2.04 3.44 15.19
CA TYR A 147 0.81 2.82 14.70
C TYR A 147 1.06 2.04 13.39
N ILE A 148 1.91 1.02 13.48
CA ILE A 148 2.35 0.21 12.33
C ILE A 148 1.75 -1.21 12.32
N GLY A 149 0.95 -1.56 13.31
CA GLY A 149 0.33 -2.89 13.43
C GLY A 149 1.36 -4.03 13.41
N LEU A 150 1.16 -4.97 12.49
CA LEU A 150 2.03 -6.14 12.31
C LEU A 150 3.07 -5.97 11.20
N ALA A 151 3.21 -4.78 10.61
CA ALA A 151 4.02 -4.57 9.40
C ALA A 151 5.46 -5.11 9.54
N THR A 152 6.15 -4.79 10.65
CA THR A 152 7.51 -5.27 10.89
C THR A 152 7.58 -6.80 10.96
N LYS A 153 6.65 -7.43 11.71
CA LYS A 153 6.60 -8.89 11.83
C LYS A 153 6.36 -9.60 10.51
N LEU A 154 5.51 -9.02 9.66
CA LEU A 154 5.21 -9.59 8.35
C LEU A 154 6.40 -9.51 7.39
N VAL A 155 7.19 -8.45 7.47
CA VAL A 155 8.43 -8.31 6.68
C VAL A 155 9.47 -9.33 7.13
N ASP A 156 9.59 -9.56 8.45
CA ASP A 156 10.57 -10.54 9.00
C ASP A 156 10.19 -12.01 8.67
N GLN A 157 8.94 -12.26 8.27
CA GLN A 157 8.42 -13.58 7.92
C GLN A 157 8.40 -13.85 6.40
N ALA A 158 8.66 -12.84 5.58
CA ALA A 158 8.66 -12.95 4.12
C ALA A 158 10.02 -13.36 3.56
#